data_9856c0242bebdd2ee414ad5d33a598df
#
_entry.id   9856c0242bebdd2ee414ad5d33a598df
#
_cell.length_a   1.000
_cell.length_b   1.000
_cell.length_c   1.000
_cell.angle_alpha   90.00
_cell.angle_beta   90.00
_cell.angle_gamma   90.00
#
_symmetry.space_group_name_H-M   'P 1'
#
loop_
_entity.id
_entity.type
_entity.pdbx_description
1 polymer ?
#
loop_
_entity_poly.entity_id
_entity_poly.type
_entity_poly.pdbx_seq_one_letter_code
_entity_poly.pdbx_strand_id
1 'polypeptide(L)'
;MALRFVDWDCYFEEPKSDVFVFDALYAPQYIEEGLLYPLGKTIPESSVYPAWTLEQASSQGIYYGIPQMVCMDTLFYRKEDPAVARVQTMQQLYEAIGPRKTQALLPGRDEGVIADFSLNNEMKYYNILQDHTGKVVPVQAMGNVQEDAMQYLKELYAMTGTATGRYDDGNEFTRAEWFAQGHGRALYAYPEAMSAIVRLGQGDDTDVKAISSCEHPDVATAYVDYVSISSRIPADKVEAAKKLTALLTSKPYMLAALKPASKEGVPQYLLAARQDVMQELAASDPNYQKLYRHLYRAKSWHVMAGTKDFAAWEAKVGPDIERDLKK
;
A
#
# COMPACT_ATOMS: atom_id res chain seq x y z
N MET A 1 -14.28 -4.63 -31.31
CA MET A 1 -14.54 -3.80 -30.11
C MET A 1 -13.32 -2.91 -29.91
N ALA A 2 -13.47 -1.60 -29.84
CA ALA A 2 -12.38 -0.69 -29.53
C ALA A 2 -12.35 -0.48 -28.01
N LEU A 3 -11.17 -0.60 -27.39
CA LEU A 3 -10.95 -0.26 -25.99
C LEU A 3 -10.61 1.24 -25.90
N ARG A 4 -11.25 1.94 -24.99
CA ARG A 4 -10.91 3.32 -24.64
C ARG A 4 -10.41 3.34 -23.21
N PHE A 5 -9.19 3.79 -23.00
CA PHE A 5 -8.65 4.04 -21.68
C PHE A 5 -9.04 5.44 -21.23
N VAL A 6 -9.47 5.53 -19.99
CA VAL A 6 -9.84 6.79 -19.33
C VAL A 6 -9.10 6.82 -18.01
N ASP A 7 -8.37 7.89 -17.79
CA ASP A 7 -7.80 8.16 -16.47
C ASP A 7 -8.90 8.61 -15.53
N TRP A 8 -8.90 8.08 -14.30
CA TRP A 8 -9.92 8.36 -13.31
C TRP A 8 -9.27 8.34 -11.92
N ASP A 9 -9.10 9.52 -11.36
CA ASP A 9 -8.41 9.77 -10.10
C ASP A 9 -9.35 10.15 -8.95
N CYS A 10 -10.66 10.16 -9.18
CA CYS A 10 -11.66 10.55 -8.20
C CYS A 10 -12.49 9.35 -7.73
N TYR A 11 -12.03 8.70 -6.68
CA TYR A 11 -12.68 7.52 -6.08
C TYR A 11 -14.04 7.81 -5.41
N PHE A 12 -14.39 9.07 -5.20
CA PHE A 12 -15.67 9.47 -4.62
C PHE A 12 -16.78 9.68 -5.67
N GLU A 13 -16.43 9.57 -6.96
CA GLU A 13 -17.36 9.66 -8.06
C GLU A 13 -17.74 8.28 -8.59
N GLU A 14 -18.93 8.17 -9.18
CA GLU A 14 -19.32 6.95 -9.87
C GLU A 14 -18.35 6.59 -11.00
N PRO A 15 -18.00 5.31 -11.15
CA PRO A 15 -17.12 4.86 -12.23
C PRO A 15 -17.67 5.25 -13.60
N LYS A 16 -16.85 5.92 -14.41
CA LYS A 16 -17.20 6.37 -15.78
C LYS A 16 -16.88 5.33 -16.85
N SER A 17 -16.30 4.20 -16.46
CA SER A 17 -15.84 3.13 -17.35
C SER A 17 -16.64 1.85 -17.15
N ASP A 18 -16.79 1.04 -18.20
CA ASP A 18 -17.43 -0.29 -18.12
C ASP A 18 -16.62 -1.26 -17.24
N VAL A 19 -15.29 -1.17 -17.30
CA VAL A 19 -14.33 -1.91 -16.45
C VAL A 19 -13.36 -0.91 -15.86
N PHE A 20 -13.06 -1.01 -14.57
CA PHE A 20 -12.19 -0.08 -13.87
C PHE A 20 -11.40 -0.77 -12.75
N VAL A 21 -10.33 -0.12 -12.31
CA VAL A 21 -9.50 -0.53 -11.17
C VAL A 21 -9.74 0.44 -10.04
N PHE A 22 -9.84 -0.07 -8.82
CA PHE A 22 -10.02 0.75 -7.62
C PHE A 22 -9.44 0.07 -6.38
N ASP A 23 -9.11 0.88 -5.36
CA ASP A 23 -8.56 0.41 -4.10
C ASP A 23 -9.65 -0.25 -3.22
N ALA A 24 -9.27 -1.33 -2.53
CA ALA A 24 -10.11 -2.08 -1.58
C ALA A 24 -10.78 -1.19 -0.53
N LEU A 25 -10.19 -0.05 -0.19
CA LEU A 25 -10.75 0.92 0.73
C LEU A 25 -12.19 1.29 0.37
N TYR A 26 -12.49 1.38 -0.93
CA TYR A 26 -13.80 1.78 -1.43
C TYR A 26 -14.73 0.60 -1.73
N ALA A 27 -14.24 -0.64 -1.65
CA ALA A 27 -15.03 -1.82 -2.00
C ALA A 27 -16.34 -1.95 -1.20
N PRO A 28 -16.34 -1.79 0.15
CA PRO A 28 -17.58 -1.87 0.92
C PRO A 28 -18.62 -0.84 0.51
N GLN A 29 -18.21 0.41 0.26
CA GLN A 29 -19.09 1.47 -0.21
C GLN A 29 -19.67 1.15 -1.58
N TYR A 30 -18.85 0.79 -2.54
CA TYR A 30 -19.28 0.51 -3.91
C TYR A 30 -20.20 -0.70 -4.00
N ILE A 31 -20.02 -1.71 -3.14
CA ILE A 31 -20.91 -2.86 -3.04
C ILE A 31 -22.25 -2.43 -2.45
N GLU A 32 -22.26 -1.65 -1.36
CA GLU A 32 -23.47 -1.18 -0.69
C GLU A 32 -24.31 -0.26 -1.60
N GLU A 33 -23.65 0.62 -2.34
CA GLU A 33 -24.29 1.53 -3.30
C GLU A 33 -24.70 0.84 -4.62
N GLY A 34 -24.35 -0.44 -4.79
CA GLY A 34 -24.71 -1.20 -5.98
C GLY A 34 -23.99 -0.74 -7.25
N LEU A 35 -22.78 -0.18 -7.13
CA LEU A 35 -22.01 0.33 -8.27
C LEU A 35 -21.25 -0.78 -9.01
N LEU A 36 -21.07 -1.94 -8.38
CA LEU A 36 -20.31 -3.05 -8.92
C LEU A 36 -21.22 -4.15 -9.48
N TYR A 37 -20.85 -4.68 -10.64
CA TYR A 37 -21.51 -5.84 -11.23
C TYR A 37 -21.10 -7.11 -10.46
N PRO A 38 -22.03 -7.98 -10.03
CA PRO A 38 -21.72 -9.22 -9.34
C PRO A 38 -21.06 -10.22 -10.30
N LEU A 39 -19.85 -10.64 -9.97
CA LEU A 39 -19.09 -11.62 -10.76
C LEU A 39 -19.54 -13.06 -10.50
N GLY A 40 -20.18 -13.31 -9.35
CA GLY A 40 -20.67 -14.62 -8.94
C GLY A 40 -19.94 -15.17 -7.70
N LYS A 41 -20.20 -16.44 -7.38
CA LYS A 41 -19.63 -17.11 -6.21
C LYS A 41 -18.18 -17.57 -6.39
N THR A 42 -17.68 -17.51 -7.60
CA THR A 42 -16.30 -17.91 -7.94
C THR A 42 -15.72 -16.91 -8.93
N ILE A 43 -14.41 -16.66 -8.80
CA ILE A 43 -13.62 -15.94 -9.79
C ILE A 43 -12.62 -16.88 -10.45
N PRO A 44 -12.16 -16.57 -11.67
CA PRO A 44 -11.15 -17.37 -12.33
C PRO A 44 -9.90 -17.57 -11.46
N GLU A 45 -9.40 -18.80 -11.40
CA GLU A 45 -8.14 -19.14 -10.74
C GLU A 45 -8.04 -18.63 -9.28
N SER A 46 -9.13 -18.66 -8.50
CA SER A 46 -9.16 -18.13 -7.13
C SER A 46 -8.08 -18.71 -6.21
N SER A 47 -7.58 -19.92 -6.48
CA SER A 47 -6.54 -20.57 -5.68
C SER A 47 -5.15 -19.95 -5.76
N VAL A 48 -4.90 -19.07 -6.73
CA VAL A 48 -3.60 -18.37 -6.85
C VAL A 48 -3.55 -17.08 -6.04
N TYR A 49 -4.67 -16.65 -5.49
CA TYR A 49 -4.76 -15.45 -4.66
C TYR A 49 -4.70 -15.82 -3.18
N PRO A 50 -3.90 -15.12 -2.37
CA PRO A 50 -4.01 -15.22 -0.91
C PRO A 50 -5.42 -14.89 -0.44
N ALA A 51 -5.93 -15.61 0.57
CA ALA A 51 -7.30 -15.44 1.04
C ALA A 51 -7.62 -13.99 1.44
N TRP A 52 -6.67 -13.32 2.12
CA TRP A 52 -6.84 -11.94 2.56
C TRP A 52 -7.03 -10.93 1.41
N THR A 53 -6.55 -11.23 0.19
CA THR A 53 -6.78 -10.36 -0.98
C THR A 53 -8.19 -10.49 -1.56
N LEU A 54 -8.92 -11.53 -1.20
CA LEU A 54 -10.26 -11.81 -1.73
C LEU A 54 -11.39 -11.25 -0.85
N GLU A 55 -11.09 -10.94 0.40
CA GLU A 55 -12.11 -10.66 1.41
C GLU A 55 -12.89 -9.39 1.12
N GLN A 56 -12.20 -8.27 0.84
CA GLN A 56 -12.84 -6.97 0.72
C GLN A 56 -13.69 -6.80 -0.56
N ALA A 57 -13.36 -7.53 -1.61
CA ALA A 57 -14.16 -7.51 -2.86
C ALA A 57 -15.31 -8.51 -2.86
N SER A 58 -15.67 -9.07 -1.71
CA SER A 58 -16.76 -10.04 -1.59
C SER A 58 -17.79 -9.62 -0.55
N SER A 59 -19.06 -9.88 -0.83
CA SER A 59 -20.17 -9.69 0.11
C SER A 59 -21.15 -10.84 -0.05
N GLN A 60 -21.59 -11.42 1.05
CA GLN A 60 -22.54 -12.55 1.10
C GLN A 60 -22.16 -13.72 0.16
N GLY A 61 -20.85 -13.98 0.03
CA GLY A 61 -20.33 -15.04 -0.83
C GLY A 61 -20.38 -14.75 -2.34
N ILE A 62 -20.59 -13.50 -2.72
CA ILE A 62 -20.53 -13.01 -4.11
C ILE A 62 -19.32 -12.13 -4.24
N TYR A 63 -18.49 -12.38 -5.27
CA TYR A 63 -17.38 -11.52 -5.64
C TYR A 63 -17.83 -10.38 -6.55
N TYR A 64 -17.24 -9.20 -6.35
CA TYR A 64 -17.47 -7.98 -7.10
C TYR A 64 -16.23 -7.44 -7.79
N GLY A 65 -15.06 -7.97 -7.43
CA GLY A 65 -13.77 -7.62 -8.04
C GLY A 65 -12.82 -8.79 -8.06
N ILE A 66 -11.82 -8.72 -8.93
CA ILE A 66 -10.69 -9.66 -8.98
C ILE A 66 -9.44 -8.91 -8.53
N PRO A 67 -8.69 -9.40 -7.52
CA PRO A 67 -7.46 -8.74 -7.09
C PRO A 67 -6.45 -8.65 -8.24
N GLN A 68 -5.86 -7.47 -8.45
CA GLN A 68 -4.85 -7.23 -9.48
C GLN A 68 -3.50 -6.92 -8.87
N MET A 69 -3.43 -5.86 -8.08
CA MET A 69 -2.21 -5.38 -7.46
C MET A 69 -2.34 -5.42 -5.94
N VAL A 70 -1.20 -5.48 -5.29
CA VAL A 70 -1.07 -5.34 -3.83
C VAL A 70 -0.01 -4.29 -3.57
N CYS A 71 -0.28 -3.42 -2.63
CA CYS A 71 0.72 -2.55 -2.03
C CYS A 71 0.81 -2.84 -0.54
N MET A 72 1.92 -2.51 0.10
CA MET A 72 2.11 -2.66 1.52
C MET A 72 3.01 -1.55 2.07
N ASP A 73 2.78 -1.16 3.29
CA ASP A 73 3.72 -0.33 4.01
C ASP A 73 5.03 -1.11 4.24
N THR A 74 6.13 -0.56 3.76
CA THR A 74 7.43 -1.25 3.70
C THR A 74 8.51 -0.41 4.35
N LEU A 75 9.28 -1.03 5.24
CA LEU A 75 10.50 -0.44 5.77
C LEU A 75 11.70 -0.91 4.95
N PHE A 76 12.34 0.01 4.24
CA PHE A 76 13.64 -0.18 3.60
C PHE A 76 14.74 0.21 4.58
N TYR A 77 15.78 -0.61 4.67
CA TYR A 77 16.88 -0.35 5.58
C TYR A 77 18.20 -0.86 5.02
N ARG A 78 19.31 -0.30 5.50
CA ARG A 78 20.65 -0.76 5.09
C ARG A 78 20.98 -2.05 5.82
N LYS A 79 21.45 -3.05 5.10
CA LYS A 79 21.82 -4.36 5.66
C LYS A 79 22.87 -4.25 6.76
N GLU A 80 23.73 -3.25 6.70
CA GLU A 80 24.77 -2.97 7.69
C GLU A 80 24.27 -2.24 8.95
N ASP A 81 22.96 -1.89 9.05
CA ASP A 81 22.34 -1.34 10.26
C ASP A 81 21.62 -2.44 11.06
N PRO A 82 22.33 -3.14 11.99
CA PRO A 82 21.76 -4.25 12.72
C PRO A 82 20.68 -3.81 13.72
N ALA A 83 20.65 -2.55 14.11
CA ALA A 83 19.63 -2.04 15.01
C ALA A 83 18.28 -1.96 14.28
N VAL A 84 18.27 -1.38 13.08
CA VAL A 84 17.04 -1.31 12.25
C VAL A 84 16.68 -2.70 11.71
N ALA A 85 17.64 -3.54 11.38
CA ALA A 85 17.38 -4.89 10.90
C ALA A 85 16.58 -5.77 11.88
N ARG A 86 16.63 -5.50 13.20
CA ARG A 86 15.96 -6.29 14.23
C ARG A 86 14.55 -5.81 14.57
N VAL A 87 14.19 -4.58 14.22
CA VAL A 87 12.88 -4.04 14.58
C VAL A 87 11.76 -4.79 13.86
N GLN A 88 10.61 -4.90 14.49
CA GLN A 88 9.41 -5.55 13.96
C GLN A 88 8.19 -4.62 14.03
N THR A 89 8.22 -3.62 14.92
CA THR A 89 7.13 -2.67 15.11
C THR A 89 7.62 -1.24 14.98
N MET A 90 6.71 -0.31 14.73
CA MET A 90 7.01 1.12 14.67
C MET A 90 7.58 1.62 15.99
N GLN A 91 7.08 1.13 17.12
CA GLN A 91 7.63 1.49 18.44
C GLN A 91 9.09 1.06 18.57
N GLN A 92 9.43 -0.18 18.19
CA GLN A 92 10.81 -0.65 18.21
C GLN A 92 11.71 0.16 17.26
N LEU A 93 11.17 0.62 16.14
CA LEU A 93 11.88 1.50 15.24
C LEU A 93 12.18 2.85 15.91
N TYR A 94 11.20 3.43 16.60
CA TYR A 94 11.39 4.66 17.37
C TYR A 94 12.41 4.50 18.50
N GLU A 95 12.38 3.40 19.22
CA GLU A 95 13.38 3.08 20.25
C GLU A 95 14.79 2.94 19.67
N ALA A 96 14.94 2.38 18.46
CA ALA A 96 16.21 2.14 17.80
C ALA A 96 16.82 3.39 17.15
N ILE A 97 15.97 4.30 16.65
CA ILE A 97 16.38 5.50 15.88
C ILE A 97 16.22 6.77 16.70
N GLY A 98 15.12 6.89 17.43
CA GLY A 98 14.76 8.09 18.16
C GLY A 98 14.30 9.26 17.28
N PRO A 99 13.92 10.39 17.92
CA PRO A 99 13.51 11.57 17.19
C PRO A 99 14.68 12.14 16.38
N ARG A 100 14.40 12.65 15.20
CA ARG A 100 15.39 13.32 14.36
C ARG A 100 15.85 14.62 15.03
N LYS A 101 17.15 14.78 15.18
CA LYS A 101 17.74 15.96 15.88
C LYS A 101 18.01 17.12 14.94
N THR A 102 18.20 16.85 13.66
CA THR A 102 18.47 17.89 12.66
C THR A 102 17.41 17.86 11.56
N GLN A 103 17.08 19.05 11.09
CA GLN A 103 16.10 19.27 10.03
C GLN A 103 16.75 19.32 8.64
N ALA A 104 18.09 19.32 8.58
CA ALA A 104 18.80 19.40 7.33
C ALA A 104 19.06 18.01 6.76
N LEU A 105 18.89 17.87 5.43
CA LEU A 105 19.51 16.76 4.70
C LEU A 105 21.00 16.96 4.74
N LEU A 106 21.69 16.19 5.58
CA LEU A 106 23.14 16.22 5.66
C LEU A 106 23.72 15.28 4.60
N PRO A 107 24.85 15.63 3.98
CA PRO A 107 25.59 14.68 3.16
C PRO A 107 26.02 13.46 3.98
N GLY A 108 25.84 12.27 3.43
CA GLY A 108 26.17 11.04 4.12
C GLY A 108 25.03 10.48 4.95
N ARG A 109 25.34 9.48 5.78
CA ARG A 109 24.35 8.82 6.64
C ARG A 109 23.91 9.76 7.73
N ASP A 110 22.78 10.38 7.52
CA ASP A 110 22.15 11.13 8.58
C ASP A 110 21.26 10.23 9.43
N GLU A 111 20.79 10.77 10.52
CA GLU A 111 19.87 10.15 11.45
C GLU A 111 18.42 10.22 10.95
N GLY A 112 17.56 9.40 11.52
CA GLY A 112 16.13 9.46 11.30
C GLY A 112 15.63 8.52 10.21
N VAL A 113 14.35 8.66 9.93
CA VAL A 113 13.61 7.91 8.92
C VAL A 113 13.14 8.88 7.84
N ILE A 114 13.30 8.50 6.59
CA ILE A 114 12.58 9.15 5.50
C ILE A 114 11.24 8.42 5.37
N ALA A 115 10.14 9.13 5.44
CA ALA A 115 8.82 8.52 5.29
C ALA A 115 8.07 9.14 4.13
N ASP A 116 7.38 8.28 3.41
CA ASP A 116 6.41 8.70 2.42
C ASP A 116 5.07 8.97 3.09
N PHE A 117 4.69 10.24 3.09
CA PHE A 117 3.38 10.71 3.53
C PHE A 117 2.52 11.15 2.34
N SER A 118 2.69 10.51 1.18
CA SER A 118 1.81 10.73 0.03
C SER A 118 0.35 10.40 0.34
N LEU A 119 0.12 9.51 1.30
CA LEU A 119 -1.18 9.41 1.97
C LEU A 119 -1.31 10.57 2.95
N ASN A 120 -2.49 11.16 3.01
CA ASN A 120 -2.82 12.19 3.99
C ASN A 120 -2.66 11.65 5.43
N ASN A 121 -2.57 12.55 6.39
CA ASN A 121 -2.37 12.19 7.79
C ASN A 121 -3.48 11.31 8.34
N GLU A 122 -4.69 11.49 7.86
CA GLU A 122 -5.88 10.73 8.24
C GLU A 122 -5.75 9.27 7.84
N MET A 123 -5.23 8.99 6.64
CA MET A 123 -4.99 7.64 6.16
C MET A 123 -3.91 6.94 6.99
N LYS A 124 -2.79 7.62 7.29
CA LYS A 124 -1.75 7.05 8.17
C LYS A 124 -2.29 6.81 9.57
N TYR A 125 -3.08 7.73 10.12
CA TYR A 125 -3.75 7.53 11.39
C TYR A 125 -4.68 6.31 11.37
N TYR A 126 -5.47 6.16 10.30
CA TYR A 126 -6.38 5.03 10.15
C TYR A 126 -5.65 3.69 10.08
N ASN A 127 -4.55 3.62 9.33
CA ASN A 127 -3.69 2.44 9.28
C ASN A 127 -3.15 2.08 10.67
N ILE A 128 -2.59 3.06 11.38
CA ILE A 128 -2.07 2.88 12.72
C ILE A 128 -3.17 2.38 13.66
N LEU A 129 -4.37 2.94 13.57
CA LEU A 129 -5.50 2.53 14.38
C LEU A 129 -5.92 1.08 14.12
N GLN A 130 -5.98 0.67 12.85
CA GLN A 130 -6.29 -0.72 12.50
C GLN A 130 -5.22 -1.68 13.01
N ASP A 131 -3.95 -1.36 12.79
CA ASP A 131 -2.84 -2.17 13.28
C ASP A 131 -2.82 -2.24 14.81
N HIS A 132 -3.09 -1.12 15.50
CA HIS A 132 -3.15 -1.09 16.96
C HIS A 132 -4.25 -1.98 17.52
N THR A 133 -5.39 -2.04 16.85
CA THR A 133 -6.50 -2.90 17.29
C THR A 133 -6.36 -4.36 16.85
N GLY A 134 -5.45 -4.65 15.94
CA GLY A 134 -5.28 -5.97 15.34
C GLY A 134 -6.46 -6.41 14.46
N LYS A 135 -7.29 -5.47 13.99
CA LYS A 135 -8.46 -5.74 13.14
C LYS A 135 -8.88 -4.48 12.36
N VAL A 136 -9.60 -4.70 11.28
CA VAL A 136 -10.28 -3.59 10.59
C VAL A 136 -11.28 -2.93 11.53
N VAL A 137 -11.13 -1.63 11.75
CA VAL A 137 -12.00 -0.85 12.62
C VAL A 137 -13.04 -0.14 11.76
N PRO A 138 -14.33 -0.44 11.91
CA PRO A 138 -15.38 0.29 11.22
C PRO A 138 -15.34 1.78 11.57
N VAL A 139 -15.52 2.64 10.57
CA VAL A 139 -15.50 4.10 10.74
C VAL A 139 -16.43 4.57 11.87
N GLN A 140 -17.60 3.93 11.98
CA GLN A 140 -18.57 4.25 13.04
C GLN A 140 -18.05 3.97 14.45
N ALA A 141 -17.09 3.06 14.60
CA ALA A 141 -16.47 2.72 15.87
C ALA A 141 -15.25 3.61 16.20
N MET A 142 -14.75 4.39 15.24
CA MET A 142 -13.55 5.21 15.44
C MET A 142 -13.79 6.48 16.26
N GLY A 143 -15.01 6.98 16.31
CA GLY A 143 -15.39 8.11 17.15
C GLY A 143 -14.47 9.32 17.03
N ASN A 144 -13.91 9.75 18.17
CA ASN A 144 -12.88 10.79 18.25
C ASN A 144 -11.48 10.18 18.05
N VAL A 145 -10.48 11.04 17.81
CA VAL A 145 -9.06 10.65 17.75
C VAL A 145 -8.66 9.88 19.01
N GLN A 146 -8.08 8.70 18.85
CA GLN A 146 -7.59 7.87 19.95
C GLN A 146 -6.14 8.25 20.28
N GLU A 147 -5.87 8.47 21.58
CA GLU A 147 -4.58 8.95 22.04
C GLU A 147 -3.43 8.00 21.67
N ASP A 148 -3.63 6.69 21.80
CA ASP A 148 -2.58 5.70 21.54
C ASP A 148 -2.17 5.70 20.05
N ALA A 149 -3.14 5.64 19.14
CA ALA A 149 -2.87 5.69 17.71
C ALA A 149 -2.21 7.04 17.32
N MET A 150 -2.65 8.12 17.95
CA MET A 150 -2.07 9.45 17.75
C MET A 150 -0.63 9.51 18.24
N GLN A 151 -0.29 8.82 19.33
CA GLN A 151 1.07 8.76 19.86
C GLN A 151 2.01 8.08 18.86
N TYR A 152 1.63 6.95 18.26
CA TYR A 152 2.44 6.28 17.22
C TYR A 152 2.64 7.17 15.99
N LEU A 153 1.61 7.90 15.57
CA LEU A 153 1.75 8.83 14.46
C LEU A 153 2.73 9.96 14.78
N LYS A 154 2.70 10.51 16.00
CA LYS A 154 3.66 11.51 16.49
C LYS A 154 5.09 10.97 16.53
N GLU A 155 5.28 9.73 16.94
CA GLU A 155 6.59 9.08 16.94
C GLU A 155 7.15 8.93 15.52
N LEU A 156 6.31 8.52 14.56
CA LEU A 156 6.70 8.47 13.15
C LEU A 156 7.12 9.85 12.64
N TYR A 157 6.34 10.87 12.93
CA TYR A 157 6.68 12.26 12.58
C TYR A 157 7.96 12.74 13.26
N ALA A 158 8.16 12.42 14.54
CA ALA A 158 9.37 12.79 15.26
C ALA A 158 10.63 12.14 14.64
N MET A 159 10.53 10.90 14.15
CA MET A 159 11.63 10.23 13.45
C MET A 159 11.93 10.86 12.10
N THR A 160 10.93 11.35 11.40
CA THR A 160 11.08 11.88 10.02
C THR A 160 11.50 13.34 10.00
N GLY A 161 11.19 14.09 11.05
CA GLY A 161 11.37 15.54 11.06
C GLY A 161 10.48 16.27 10.06
N THR A 162 9.34 15.69 9.70
CA THR A 162 8.41 16.25 8.68
C THR A 162 7.78 17.56 9.08
N ALA A 163 7.71 17.87 10.37
CA ALA A 163 7.32 19.22 10.85
C ALA A 163 8.15 20.35 10.21
N THR A 164 9.16 20.03 9.42
CA THR A 164 10.11 20.96 8.83
C THR A 164 9.97 21.12 7.33
N GLY A 165 9.04 20.44 6.72
CA GLY A 165 8.61 20.67 5.33
C GLY A 165 9.55 20.20 4.23
N ARG A 166 10.72 19.67 4.53
CA ARG A 166 11.72 19.40 3.49
C ARG A 166 11.61 18.04 2.82
N TYR A 167 11.05 17.05 3.53
CA TYR A 167 10.78 15.73 2.97
C TYR A 167 9.37 15.63 2.37
N ASP A 168 8.53 16.64 2.57
CA ASP A 168 7.18 16.68 1.99
C ASP A 168 7.18 17.18 0.53
N ASP A 169 8.29 17.80 0.08
CA ASP A 169 8.39 18.40 -1.27
C ASP A 169 8.67 17.39 -2.40
N GLY A 170 8.93 16.13 -2.05
CA GLY A 170 9.24 15.07 -3.01
C GLY A 170 8.12 14.05 -3.13
N ASN A 171 8.02 13.41 -4.31
CA ASN A 171 7.23 12.20 -4.45
C ASN A 171 8.00 10.99 -3.85
N GLU A 172 7.37 9.82 -3.84
CA GLU A 172 7.94 8.59 -3.31
C GLU A 172 9.29 8.21 -3.93
N PHE A 173 9.49 8.50 -5.21
CA PHE A 173 10.75 8.23 -5.90
C PHE A 173 11.86 9.18 -5.45
N THR A 174 11.57 10.46 -5.26
CA THR A 174 12.52 11.44 -4.72
C THR A 174 13.00 11.04 -3.33
N ARG A 175 12.08 10.58 -2.47
CA ARG A 175 12.42 10.11 -1.12
C ARG A 175 13.29 8.85 -1.16
N ALA A 176 12.98 7.93 -2.06
CA ALA A 176 13.78 6.72 -2.28
C ALA A 176 15.18 7.06 -2.83
N GLU A 177 15.30 8.07 -3.70
CA GLU A 177 16.58 8.58 -4.18
C GLU A 177 17.42 9.17 -3.03
N TRP A 178 16.83 9.97 -2.15
CA TRP A 178 17.53 10.48 -0.96
C TRP A 178 18.05 9.35 -0.07
N PHE A 179 17.21 8.34 0.18
CA PHE A 179 17.66 7.16 0.92
C PHE A 179 18.82 6.47 0.22
N ALA A 180 18.73 6.23 -1.08
CA ALA A 180 19.80 5.61 -1.85
C ALA A 180 21.11 6.44 -1.85
N GLN A 181 21.01 7.77 -1.77
CA GLN A 181 22.12 8.70 -1.65
C GLN A 181 22.77 8.75 -0.25
N GLY A 182 22.23 8.02 0.72
CA GLY A 182 22.79 7.92 2.06
C GLY A 182 22.06 8.70 3.15
N HIS A 183 20.97 9.38 2.83
CA HIS A 183 20.16 10.08 3.84
C HIS A 183 19.28 9.12 4.61
N GLY A 184 19.06 9.37 5.88
CA GLY A 184 18.27 8.57 6.79
C GLY A 184 18.82 7.16 7.03
N ARG A 185 18.48 6.55 8.14
CA ARG A 185 18.81 5.16 8.47
C ARG A 185 17.85 4.16 7.85
N ALA A 186 16.60 4.58 7.64
CA ALA A 186 15.54 3.82 7.01
C ALA A 186 14.66 4.70 6.14
N LEU A 187 13.94 4.06 5.21
CA LEU A 187 12.87 4.66 4.42
C LEU A 187 11.59 3.87 4.67
N TYR A 188 10.52 4.57 5.02
CA TYR A 188 9.18 4.01 5.16
C TYR A 188 8.34 4.45 3.96
N ALA A 189 8.10 3.54 3.03
CA ALA A 189 7.48 3.83 1.74
C ALA A 189 6.78 2.60 1.16
N TYR A 190 6.20 2.74 0.00
CA TYR A 190 5.63 1.63 -0.76
C TYR A 190 6.70 0.84 -1.54
N PRO A 191 6.41 -0.41 -1.97
CA PRO A 191 7.38 -1.29 -2.62
C PRO A 191 8.05 -0.72 -3.87
N GLU A 192 7.38 0.14 -4.62
CA GLU A 192 7.88 0.79 -5.84
C GLU A 192 9.08 1.70 -5.60
N ALA A 193 9.29 2.16 -4.37
CA ALA A 193 10.50 2.87 -3.97
C ALA A 193 11.78 2.07 -4.28
N MET A 194 11.71 0.74 -4.30
CA MET A 194 12.81 -0.13 -4.69
C MET A 194 13.34 0.21 -6.10
N SER A 195 12.50 0.69 -7.01
CA SER A 195 12.94 1.03 -8.36
C SER A 195 13.97 2.16 -8.40
N ALA A 196 13.79 3.19 -7.58
CA ALA A 196 14.74 4.29 -7.47
C ALA A 196 16.02 3.85 -6.76
N ILE A 197 15.89 3.02 -5.71
CA ILE A 197 17.03 2.47 -4.96
C ILE A 197 17.93 1.62 -5.88
N VAL A 198 17.31 0.77 -6.69
CA VAL A 198 18.05 -0.09 -7.65
C VAL A 198 18.69 0.72 -8.76
N ARG A 199 17.98 1.73 -9.31
CA ARG A 199 18.55 2.63 -10.34
C ARG A 199 19.82 3.35 -9.88
N LEU A 200 19.92 3.64 -8.58
CA LEU A 200 21.11 4.26 -7.98
C LEU A 200 22.14 3.25 -7.46
N GLY A 201 22.00 1.98 -7.80
CA GLY A 201 22.97 0.93 -7.48
C GLY A 201 22.95 0.47 -6.04
N GLN A 202 21.92 0.80 -5.25
CA GLN A 202 21.83 0.48 -3.82
C GLN A 202 20.92 -0.73 -3.52
N GLY A 203 20.44 -1.41 -4.56
CA GLY A 203 19.54 -2.56 -4.39
C GLY A 203 20.16 -3.68 -3.55
N ASP A 204 21.43 -4.02 -3.76
CA ASP A 204 22.09 -5.10 -3.05
C ASP A 204 22.36 -4.78 -1.56
N ASP A 205 22.61 -3.53 -1.24
CA ASP A 205 22.91 -3.05 0.13
C ASP A 205 21.64 -2.74 0.94
N THR A 206 20.49 -2.73 0.28
CA THR A 206 19.19 -2.49 0.90
C THR A 206 18.46 -3.79 1.14
N ASP A 207 17.86 -3.94 2.31
CA ASP A 207 16.87 -4.97 2.59
C ASP A 207 15.52 -4.33 2.95
N VAL A 208 14.47 -5.14 2.96
CA VAL A 208 13.10 -4.66 3.18
C VAL A 208 12.36 -5.54 4.16
N LYS A 209 11.39 -4.99 4.84
CA LYS A 209 10.44 -5.74 5.67
C LYS A 209 9.09 -5.02 5.75
N ALA A 210 8.03 -5.79 5.95
CA ALA A 210 6.81 -5.24 6.51
C ALA A 210 7.07 -4.83 7.95
N ILE A 211 6.50 -3.72 8.38
CA ILE A 211 6.58 -3.23 9.76
C ILE A 211 5.17 -2.99 10.26
N SER A 212 4.86 -3.55 11.40
CA SER A 212 3.61 -3.28 12.08
C SER A 212 3.68 -1.93 12.79
N SER A 213 2.62 -1.17 12.75
CA SER A 213 2.55 0.10 13.47
C SER A 213 2.28 -0.07 14.97
N CYS A 214 2.05 -1.26 15.46
CA CYS A 214 1.63 -1.50 16.85
C CYS A 214 2.27 -2.71 17.53
N GLU A 215 1.70 -3.11 18.67
CA GLU A 215 2.13 -4.21 19.52
C GLU A 215 1.98 -5.61 18.90
N HIS A 216 1.41 -5.71 17.71
CA HIS A 216 1.19 -6.98 17.01
C HIS A 216 2.18 -7.15 15.84
N PRO A 217 3.41 -7.63 16.09
CA PRO A 217 4.47 -7.68 15.09
C PRO A 217 4.19 -8.64 13.92
N ASP A 218 3.16 -9.47 14.05
CA ASP A 218 2.75 -10.43 13.04
C ASP A 218 1.65 -9.89 12.09
N VAL A 219 1.20 -8.65 12.32
CA VAL A 219 0.15 -7.98 11.54
C VAL A 219 0.76 -6.84 10.74
N ALA A 220 0.41 -6.73 9.49
CA ALA A 220 0.86 -5.66 8.61
C ALA A 220 -0.29 -5.13 7.75
N THR A 221 -0.21 -3.86 7.37
CA THR A 221 -1.21 -3.23 6.50
C THR A 221 -0.87 -3.45 5.04
N ALA A 222 -1.89 -3.84 4.27
CA ALA A 222 -1.83 -3.99 2.83
C ALA A 222 -2.98 -3.24 2.15
N TYR A 223 -2.74 -2.87 0.91
CA TYR A 223 -3.70 -2.28 0.00
C TYR A 223 -3.89 -3.23 -1.16
N VAL A 224 -5.11 -3.36 -1.66
CA VAL A 224 -5.42 -4.26 -2.78
C VAL A 224 -6.21 -3.49 -3.82
N ASP A 225 -5.72 -3.49 -5.04
CA ASP A 225 -6.49 -2.97 -6.16
C ASP A 225 -7.28 -4.09 -6.81
N TYR A 226 -8.55 -3.82 -7.08
CA TYR A 226 -9.46 -4.74 -7.74
C TYR A 226 -9.82 -4.26 -9.14
N VAL A 227 -9.82 -5.19 -10.08
CA VAL A 227 -10.45 -4.99 -11.39
C VAL A 227 -11.91 -5.38 -11.25
N SER A 228 -12.80 -4.45 -11.55
CA SER A 228 -14.26 -4.63 -11.42
C SER A 228 -15.01 -4.16 -12.66
N ILE A 229 -16.27 -4.54 -12.73
CA ILE A 229 -17.19 -4.18 -13.80
C ILE A 229 -18.25 -3.27 -13.21
N SER A 230 -18.59 -2.18 -13.88
CA SER A 230 -19.66 -1.27 -13.48
C SER A 230 -21.01 -1.98 -13.53
N SER A 231 -21.85 -1.77 -12.53
CA SER A 231 -23.22 -2.28 -12.53
C SER A 231 -24.10 -1.69 -13.65
N ARG A 232 -23.67 -0.55 -14.21
CA ARG A 232 -24.38 0.14 -15.32
C ARG A 232 -23.96 -0.33 -16.70
N ILE A 233 -23.13 -1.37 -16.77
CA ILE A 233 -22.66 -1.91 -18.06
C ILE A 233 -23.86 -2.37 -18.91
N PRO A 234 -23.94 -2.04 -20.21
CA PRO A 234 -24.93 -2.58 -21.10
C PRO A 234 -24.86 -4.11 -21.16
N ALA A 235 -26.02 -4.77 -21.14
CA ALA A 235 -26.11 -6.24 -21.08
C ALA A 235 -25.34 -6.96 -22.21
N ASP A 236 -25.29 -6.37 -23.39
CA ASP A 236 -24.54 -6.89 -24.55
C ASP A 236 -23.02 -6.80 -24.41
N LYS A 237 -22.52 -5.99 -23.47
CA LYS A 237 -21.08 -5.82 -23.19
C LYS A 237 -20.56 -6.67 -22.02
N VAL A 238 -21.44 -7.24 -21.19
CA VAL A 238 -21.06 -7.93 -19.95
C VAL A 238 -20.02 -9.04 -20.21
N GLU A 239 -20.25 -9.89 -21.21
CA GLU A 239 -19.33 -10.98 -21.52
C GLU A 239 -17.95 -10.49 -22.02
N ALA A 240 -17.94 -9.36 -22.72
CA ALA A 240 -16.69 -8.73 -23.14
C ALA A 240 -15.94 -8.13 -21.95
N ALA A 241 -16.64 -7.51 -21.02
CA ALA A 241 -16.08 -6.97 -19.79
C ALA A 241 -15.50 -8.07 -18.88
N LYS A 242 -16.21 -9.20 -18.71
CA LYS A 242 -15.67 -10.35 -17.97
C LYS A 242 -14.38 -10.89 -18.58
N LYS A 243 -14.31 -10.98 -19.92
CA LYS A 243 -13.08 -11.39 -20.61
C LYS A 243 -11.94 -10.39 -20.40
N LEU A 244 -12.23 -9.09 -20.42
CA LEU A 244 -11.25 -8.04 -20.18
C LEU A 244 -10.76 -8.10 -18.73
N THR A 245 -11.66 -8.21 -17.75
CA THR A 245 -11.32 -8.35 -16.33
C THR A 245 -10.41 -9.57 -16.10
N ALA A 246 -10.76 -10.73 -16.68
CA ALA A 246 -9.95 -11.93 -16.59
C ALA A 246 -8.57 -11.77 -17.28
N LEU A 247 -8.51 -11.05 -18.40
CA LEU A 247 -7.24 -10.75 -19.08
C LEU A 247 -6.34 -9.87 -18.20
N LEU A 248 -6.87 -8.77 -17.67
CA LEU A 248 -6.12 -7.79 -16.86
C LEU A 248 -5.56 -8.39 -15.56
N THR A 249 -6.15 -9.49 -15.10
CA THR A 249 -5.72 -10.21 -13.89
C THR A 249 -5.02 -11.54 -14.21
N SER A 250 -4.83 -11.87 -15.50
CA SER A 250 -4.18 -13.10 -15.91
C SER A 250 -2.67 -13.09 -15.65
N LYS A 251 -2.08 -14.28 -15.39
CA LYS A 251 -0.64 -14.41 -15.20
C LYS A 251 0.19 -13.82 -16.36
N PRO A 252 -0.10 -14.13 -17.64
CA PRO A 252 0.67 -13.59 -18.76
C PRO A 252 0.64 -12.07 -18.83
N TYR A 253 -0.54 -11.45 -18.60
CA TYR A 253 -0.68 -10.00 -18.58
C TYR A 253 0.12 -9.38 -17.44
N MET A 254 -0.04 -9.88 -16.22
CA MET A 254 0.64 -9.36 -15.04
C MET A 254 2.16 -9.47 -15.17
N LEU A 255 2.69 -10.58 -15.67
CA LEU A 255 4.12 -10.72 -15.95
C LEU A 255 4.61 -9.72 -17.00
N ALA A 256 3.83 -9.48 -18.05
CA ALA A 256 4.18 -8.51 -19.08
C ALA A 256 4.15 -7.06 -18.53
N ALA A 257 3.19 -6.74 -17.67
CA ALA A 257 3.04 -5.42 -17.08
C ALA A 257 4.12 -5.09 -16.03
N LEU A 258 4.59 -6.11 -15.28
CA LEU A 258 5.52 -5.91 -14.17
C LEU A 258 7.00 -6.11 -14.53
N LYS A 259 7.29 -6.75 -15.65
CA LYS A 259 8.67 -6.85 -16.16
C LYS A 259 9.10 -5.50 -16.74
N PRO A 260 10.40 -5.18 -16.67
CA PRO A 260 10.89 -3.94 -17.27
C PRO A 260 10.69 -3.94 -18.78
N ALA A 261 10.51 -2.75 -19.36
CA ALA A 261 10.28 -2.58 -20.80
C ALA A 261 11.48 -3.02 -21.67
N SER A 262 12.67 -3.06 -21.10
CA SER A 262 13.90 -3.54 -21.76
C SER A 262 14.66 -4.48 -20.83
N LYS A 263 15.61 -5.27 -21.39
CA LYS A 263 16.43 -6.19 -20.60
C LYS A 263 17.34 -5.48 -19.57
N GLU A 264 17.75 -4.26 -19.88
CA GLU A 264 18.57 -3.43 -19.00
C GLU A 264 17.71 -2.50 -18.12
N GLY A 265 16.40 -2.55 -18.27
CA GLY A 265 15.47 -1.71 -17.51
C GLY A 265 15.34 -2.19 -16.08
N VAL A 266 15.10 -1.25 -15.17
CA VAL A 266 14.75 -1.55 -13.78
C VAL A 266 13.24 -1.73 -13.69
N PRO A 267 12.73 -2.81 -13.04
CA PRO A 267 11.31 -2.97 -12.78
C PRO A 267 10.76 -1.83 -11.93
N GLN A 268 9.46 -1.62 -11.98
CA GLN A 268 8.78 -0.68 -11.09
C GLN A 268 8.59 -1.24 -9.67
N TYR A 269 8.80 -2.54 -9.47
CA TYR A 269 8.60 -3.27 -8.21
C TYR A 269 7.19 -3.17 -7.63
N LEU A 270 6.20 -2.95 -8.48
CA LEU A 270 4.81 -3.15 -8.13
C LEU A 270 4.53 -4.64 -7.87
N LEU A 271 3.61 -4.94 -6.98
CA LEU A 271 3.33 -6.29 -6.53
C LEU A 271 2.01 -6.80 -7.11
N ALA A 272 2.04 -8.00 -7.72
CA ALA A 272 0.83 -8.66 -8.16
C ALA A 272 0.09 -9.28 -6.97
N ALA A 273 -1.23 -9.21 -6.95
CA ALA A 273 -2.03 -9.98 -6.00
C ALA A 273 -1.94 -11.49 -6.23
N ARG A 274 -1.57 -11.92 -7.44
CA ARG A 274 -1.36 -13.34 -7.79
C ARG A 274 -0.04 -13.86 -7.25
N GLN A 275 -0.11 -14.86 -6.39
CA GLN A 275 1.08 -15.49 -5.80
C GLN A 275 2.00 -16.14 -6.84
N ASP A 276 1.44 -16.77 -7.88
CA ASP A 276 2.20 -17.44 -8.93
C ASP A 276 2.98 -16.48 -9.85
N VAL A 277 2.49 -15.24 -9.99
CA VAL A 277 3.22 -14.14 -10.65
C VAL A 277 4.39 -13.70 -9.79
N MET A 278 4.13 -13.42 -8.51
CA MET A 278 5.16 -12.98 -7.57
C MET A 278 6.26 -14.01 -7.37
N GLN A 279 5.93 -15.31 -7.37
CA GLN A 279 6.93 -16.39 -7.34
C GLN A 279 7.86 -16.36 -8.56
N GLU A 280 7.31 -16.16 -9.77
CA GLU A 280 8.11 -16.11 -10.99
C GLU A 280 9.01 -14.86 -11.03
N LEU A 281 8.50 -13.70 -10.63
CA LEU A 281 9.29 -12.48 -10.53
C LEU A 281 10.42 -12.63 -9.49
N ALA A 282 10.11 -13.18 -8.31
CA ALA A 282 11.08 -13.44 -7.26
C ALA A 282 12.16 -14.45 -7.64
N ALA A 283 11.86 -15.39 -8.52
CA ALA A 283 12.84 -16.36 -9.04
C ALA A 283 13.84 -15.73 -10.02
N SER A 284 13.49 -14.62 -10.65
CA SER A 284 14.30 -13.95 -11.67
C SER A 284 14.97 -12.67 -11.21
N ASP A 285 14.53 -12.07 -10.12
CA ASP A 285 15.02 -10.78 -9.61
C ASP A 285 15.21 -10.82 -8.09
N PRO A 286 16.42 -10.56 -7.55
CA PRO A 286 16.72 -10.65 -6.13
C PRO A 286 15.97 -9.60 -5.30
N ASN A 287 15.60 -8.47 -5.86
CA ASN A 287 14.85 -7.43 -5.13
C ASN A 287 13.36 -7.77 -5.07
N TYR A 288 12.78 -8.34 -6.16
CA TYR A 288 11.47 -8.97 -6.06
C TYR A 288 11.45 -10.12 -5.05
N GLN A 289 12.55 -10.89 -4.92
CA GLN A 289 12.65 -11.94 -3.91
C GLN A 289 12.61 -11.38 -2.48
N LYS A 290 13.23 -10.21 -2.22
CA LYS A 290 13.12 -9.53 -0.91
C LYS A 290 11.67 -9.16 -0.62
N LEU A 291 11.00 -8.45 -1.55
CA LEU A 291 9.61 -8.04 -1.42
C LEU A 291 8.66 -9.24 -1.25
N TYR A 292 8.84 -10.28 -2.07
CA TYR A 292 8.05 -11.51 -1.98
C TYR A 292 8.16 -12.17 -0.59
N ARG A 293 9.37 -12.29 -0.08
CA ARG A 293 9.59 -12.88 1.26
C ARG A 293 8.84 -12.11 2.35
N HIS A 294 8.76 -10.78 2.24
CA HIS A 294 8.06 -9.96 3.22
C HIS A 294 6.57 -10.00 3.05
N LEU A 295 6.06 -9.94 1.83
CA LEU A 295 4.63 -10.07 1.54
C LEU A 295 4.02 -11.36 2.12
N TYR A 296 4.79 -12.45 2.13
CA TYR A 296 4.32 -13.75 2.62
C TYR A 296 4.85 -14.15 4.02
N ARG A 297 5.55 -13.26 4.70
CA ARG A 297 6.03 -13.50 6.08
C ARG A 297 5.02 -13.07 7.14
N ALA A 298 4.28 -12.02 6.92
CA ALA A 298 3.24 -11.61 7.85
C ALA A 298 2.22 -12.74 8.01
N LYS A 299 1.87 -13.06 9.24
CA LYS A 299 0.89 -14.14 9.54
C LYS A 299 -0.52 -13.68 9.23
N SER A 300 -0.78 -12.40 9.34
CA SER A 300 -2.04 -11.79 8.94
C SER A 300 -1.80 -10.43 8.29
N TRP A 301 -2.62 -10.13 7.29
CA TRP A 301 -2.67 -8.86 6.62
C TRP A 301 -3.98 -8.17 6.93
N HIS A 302 -3.91 -6.91 7.30
CA HIS A 302 -5.06 -6.03 7.31
C HIS A 302 -5.14 -5.34 5.98
N VAL A 303 -6.14 -5.71 5.19
CA VAL A 303 -6.44 -4.95 3.98
C VAL A 303 -7.21 -3.71 4.39
N MET A 304 -6.69 -2.56 3.99
CA MET A 304 -7.38 -1.30 4.18
C MET A 304 -8.78 -1.39 3.59
N ALA A 305 -9.78 -1.14 4.41
CA ALA A 305 -11.17 -1.12 3.99
C ALA A 305 -11.90 0.02 4.69
N GLY A 306 -12.52 0.87 3.92
CA GLY A 306 -13.39 1.93 4.39
C GLY A 306 -14.85 1.48 4.42
N THR A 307 -15.68 2.34 4.98
CA THR A 307 -17.14 2.26 4.85
C THR A 307 -17.62 3.45 4.05
N LYS A 308 -18.89 3.48 3.66
CA LYS A 308 -19.49 4.65 2.97
C LYS A 308 -19.32 5.97 3.73
N ASP A 309 -19.09 5.89 5.03
CA ASP A 309 -18.92 7.07 5.88
C ASP A 309 -17.45 7.49 6.02
N PHE A 310 -16.51 6.80 5.31
CA PHE A 310 -15.09 7.04 5.47
C PHE A 310 -14.71 8.48 5.10
N ALA A 311 -15.17 8.99 3.96
CA ALA A 311 -14.88 10.36 3.53
C ALA A 311 -15.45 11.41 4.51
N ALA A 312 -16.65 11.17 5.04
CA ALA A 312 -17.24 12.05 6.04
C ALA A 312 -16.48 12.03 7.37
N TRP A 313 -15.99 10.85 7.77
CA TRP A 313 -15.15 10.70 8.94
C TRP A 313 -13.81 11.42 8.75
N GLU A 314 -13.14 11.20 7.62
CA GLU A 314 -11.87 11.84 7.26
C GLU A 314 -11.98 13.38 7.31
N ALA A 315 -13.01 13.94 6.69
CA ALA A 315 -13.28 15.37 6.72
C ALA A 315 -13.53 15.92 8.13
N LYS A 316 -14.06 15.10 9.03
CA LYS A 316 -14.32 15.49 10.43
C LYS A 316 -13.07 15.43 11.30
N VAL A 317 -12.26 14.36 11.18
CA VAL A 317 -11.12 14.11 12.10
C VAL A 317 -9.81 14.64 11.56
N GLY A 318 -9.66 14.81 10.26
CA GLY A 318 -8.43 15.27 9.63
C GLY A 318 -7.89 16.58 10.24
N PRO A 319 -8.71 17.63 10.40
CA PRO A 319 -8.29 18.87 11.03
C PRO A 319 -7.82 18.70 12.49
N ASP A 320 -8.41 17.74 13.22
CA ASP A 320 -8.01 17.44 14.60
C ASP A 320 -6.65 16.72 14.63
N ILE A 321 -6.43 15.76 13.74
CA ILE A 321 -5.15 15.05 13.59
C ILE A 321 -4.04 16.02 13.21
N GLU A 322 -4.25 16.84 12.18
CA GLU A 322 -3.26 17.85 11.77
C GLU A 322 -2.91 18.83 12.90
N ARG A 323 -3.92 19.32 13.62
CA ARG A 323 -3.71 20.20 14.75
C ARG A 323 -2.88 19.54 15.86
N ASP A 324 -3.13 18.26 16.12
CA ASP A 324 -2.47 17.53 17.19
C ASP A 324 -1.05 17.09 16.83
N LEU A 325 -0.76 16.91 15.53
CA LEU A 325 0.60 16.70 15.03
C LEU A 325 1.47 17.96 15.10
N LYS A 326 0.87 19.14 15.03
CA LYS A 326 1.59 20.45 15.11
C LYS A 326 1.88 20.92 16.53
N LYS A 327 1.37 20.21 17.55
CA LYS A 327 1.67 20.47 18.99
C LYS A 327 2.96 19.77 19.42
#